data_c84ae70d9e3bde8f664d5a3b49c0b64f
#
_entry.id   c84ae70d9e3bde8f664d5a3b49c0b64f
#
_cell.length_a   1.000
_cell.length_b   1.000
_cell.length_c   1.000
_cell.angle_alpha   90.00
_cell.angle_beta   90.00
_cell.angle_gamma   90.00
#
_symmetry.space_group_name_H-M   'P 1'
#
loop_
_entity.id
_entity.type
_entity.pdbx_description
1 polymer ?
#
loop_
_entity_poly.entity_id
_entity_poly.type
_entity_poly.pdbx_seq_one_letter_code
_entity_poly.pdbx_strand_id
1 'polypeptide(L)'
;MKRWIMVVPLAVFLLVAVFLYKGLFLKPDELPSAMIGKPFPAFSLASTQGDRTLTQADLQGRPALVNVWATWCPSCKVEHPYLNQLAQQGVVIYGVNYKDDNAAAQKWLAEFHNPYQLDIRDEQGSLGLDLGVYGAPETFLIDAKGIIRYKHVGIVDATVWREQLAPLYQGLIDEAKP
;
A
#
# COMPACT_ATOMS: atom_id res chain seq x y z
N MET A 1 57.40 -9.99 -7.65
CA MET A 1 56.28 -10.52 -6.80
C MET A 1 55.59 -9.48 -5.91
N LYS A 2 56.24 -8.43 -5.38
CA LYS A 2 55.64 -7.46 -4.46
C LYS A 2 54.55 -6.55 -5.05
N ARG A 3 54.57 -6.24 -6.36
CA ARG A 3 53.58 -5.34 -6.99
C ARG A 3 52.17 -5.95 -7.13
N TRP A 4 52.06 -7.25 -7.36
CA TRP A 4 50.78 -7.95 -7.50
C TRP A 4 50.01 -8.03 -6.21
N ILE A 5 50.72 -8.08 -5.07
CA ILE A 5 50.10 -8.14 -3.73
C ILE A 5 49.29 -6.86 -3.44
N MET A 6 49.66 -5.70 -4.00
CA MET A 6 48.93 -4.42 -3.83
C MET A 6 47.83 -4.24 -4.89
N VAL A 7 48.02 -4.80 -6.10
CA VAL A 7 47.06 -4.65 -7.19
C VAL A 7 45.80 -5.51 -6.99
N VAL A 8 45.96 -6.75 -6.47
CA VAL A 8 44.85 -7.67 -6.24
C VAL A 8 43.80 -7.11 -5.25
N PRO A 9 44.17 -6.59 -4.06
CA PRO A 9 43.17 -5.98 -3.15
C PRO A 9 42.49 -4.77 -3.76
N LEU A 10 43.20 -3.95 -4.51
CA LEU A 10 42.63 -2.79 -5.18
C LEU A 10 41.62 -3.20 -6.25
N ALA A 11 41.96 -4.21 -7.05
CA ALA A 11 41.05 -4.74 -8.08
C ALA A 11 39.78 -5.35 -7.46
N VAL A 12 39.91 -6.10 -6.38
CA VAL A 12 38.76 -6.66 -5.63
C VAL A 12 37.92 -5.54 -5.05
N PHE A 13 38.53 -4.54 -4.45
CA PHE A 13 37.79 -3.37 -3.90
C PHE A 13 36.99 -2.66 -4.99
N LEU A 14 37.60 -2.37 -6.14
CA LEU A 14 36.93 -1.72 -7.27
C LEU A 14 35.77 -2.56 -7.81
N LEU A 15 35.95 -3.88 -7.91
CA LEU A 15 34.92 -4.80 -8.36
C LEU A 15 33.73 -4.80 -7.39
N VAL A 16 33.99 -4.89 -6.09
CA VAL A 16 32.95 -4.82 -5.05
C VAL A 16 32.27 -3.44 -5.06
N ALA A 17 33.02 -2.36 -5.21
CA ALA A 17 32.46 -1.01 -5.27
C ALA A 17 31.52 -0.85 -6.48
N VAL A 18 31.91 -1.35 -7.66
CA VAL A 18 31.04 -1.32 -8.85
C VAL A 18 29.81 -2.21 -8.67
N PHE A 19 29.96 -3.38 -8.05
CA PHE A 19 28.82 -4.27 -7.76
C PHE A 19 27.82 -3.62 -6.78
N LEU A 20 28.32 -3.01 -5.70
CA LEU A 20 27.48 -2.29 -4.74
C LEU A 20 26.84 -1.07 -5.36
N TYR A 21 27.59 -0.32 -6.16
CA TYR A 21 27.06 0.85 -6.89
C TYR A 21 25.90 0.45 -7.82
N LYS A 22 26.06 -0.63 -8.58
CA LYS A 22 24.95 -1.16 -9.40
C LYS A 22 23.77 -1.64 -8.55
N GLY A 23 24.05 -2.24 -7.38
CA GLY A 23 23.02 -2.70 -6.44
C GLY A 23 22.13 -1.56 -5.92
N LEU A 24 22.66 -0.33 -5.78
CA LEU A 24 21.88 0.84 -5.37
C LEU A 24 20.78 1.27 -6.36
N PHE A 25 20.92 0.88 -7.63
CA PHE A 25 19.93 1.17 -8.68
C PHE A 25 18.93 0.02 -8.91
N LEU A 26 19.10 -1.10 -8.21
CA LEU A 26 18.09 -2.14 -8.19
C LEU A 26 16.93 -1.64 -7.32
N LYS A 27 15.73 -1.67 -7.87
CA LYS A 27 14.50 -1.33 -7.15
C LYS A 27 13.99 -2.58 -6.45
N PRO A 28 14.23 -2.77 -5.13
CA PRO A 28 13.76 -3.93 -4.40
C PRO A 28 12.22 -3.97 -4.27
N ASP A 29 11.56 -2.85 -4.55
CA ASP A 29 10.11 -2.68 -4.42
C ASP A 29 9.30 -3.37 -5.53
N GLU A 30 9.96 -3.93 -6.54
CA GLU A 30 9.32 -4.60 -7.69
C GLU A 30 9.10 -6.11 -7.48
N LEU A 31 9.22 -6.62 -6.25
CA LEU A 31 8.83 -8.01 -5.99
C LEU A 31 7.29 -8.10 -6.07
N PRO A 32 6.74 -8.85 -7.06
CA PRO A 32 5.30 -9.01 -7.19
C PRO A 32 4.75 -9.55 -5.87
N SER A 33 3.75 -8.89 -5.31
CA SER A 33 3.09 -9.39 -4.12
C SER A 33 2.52 -10.79 -4.39
N ALA A 34 2.80 -11.73 -3.50
CA ALA A 34 2.25 -13.08 -3.56
C ALA A 34 0.71 -13.11 -3.47
N MET A 35 0.10 -11.97 -3.18
CA MET A 35 -1.35 -11.79 -3.07
C MET A 35 -2.02 -11.39 -4.39
N ILE A 36 -1.26 -11.02 -5.42
CA ILE A 36 -1.84 -10.67 -6.73
C ILE A 36 -2.60 -11.89 -7.31
N GLY A 37 -3.84 -11.64 -7.77
CA GLY A 37 -4.74 -12.66 -8.30
C GLY A 37 -5.44 -13.50 -7.23
N LYS A 38 -5.19 -13.25 -5.94
CA LYS A 38 -5.87 -13.95 -4.84
C LYS A 38 -7.02 -13.12 -4.27
N PRO A 39 -8.01 -13.78 -3.67
CA PRO A 39 -9.03 -13.08 -2.88
C PRO A 39 -8.38 -12.29 -1.73
N PHE A 40 -8.97 -11.15 -1.42
CA PHE A 40 -8.61 -10.40 -0.22
C PHE A 40 -8.76 -11.32 1.00
N PRO A 41 -7.80 -11.35 1.95
CA PRO A 41 -7.84 -12.23 3.11
C PRO A 41 -9.14 -12.09 3.89
N ALA A 42 -9.62 -13.20 4.44
CA ALA A 42 -10.77 -13.20 5.34
C ALA A 42 -10.40 -12.49 6.65
N PHE A 43 -11.23 -11.58 7.10
CA PHE A 43 -11.07 -10.91 8.38
C PHE A 43 -12.42 -10.65 9.05
N SER A 44 -12.39 -10.38 10.35
CA SER A 44 -13.54 -9.91 11.12
C SER A 44 -13.00 -8.92 12.16
N LEU A 45 -12.99 -7.63 11.80
CA LEU A 45 -12.39 -6.55 12.57
C LEU A 45 -13.38 -5.39 12.74
N ALA A 46 -13.25 -4.65 13.83
CA ALA A 46 -14.07 -3.46 14.03
C ALA A 46 -13.72 -2.37 13.01
N SER A 47 -14.67 -1.51 12.69
CA SER A 47 -14.38 -0.25 12.03
C SER A 47 -13.60 0.68 12.97
N THR A 48 -12.86 1.66 12.46
CA THR A 48 -12.23 2.72 13.27
C THR A 48 -13.27 3.53 14.04
N GLN A 49 -14.48 3.67 13.51
CA GLN A 49 -15.58 4.34 14.20
C GLN A 49 -16.17 3.49 15.35
N GLY A 50 -15.91 2.18 15.36
CA GLY A 50 -16.40 1.26 16.37
C GLY A 50 -17.90 0.94 16.28
N ASP A 51 -18.56 1.37 15.19
CA ASP A 51 -20.00 1.25 14.97
C ASP A 51 -20.42 -0.12 14.47
N ARG A 52 -19.51 -0.87 13.84
CA ARG A 52 -19.76 -2.21 13.28
C ARG A 52 -18.51 -3.04 13.12
N THR A 53 -18.72 -4.34 12.95
CA THR A 53 -17.68 -5.28 12.49
C THR A 53 -17.68 -5.33 10.97
N LEU A 54 -16.49 -5.26 10.39
CA LEU A 54 -16.23 -5.35 8.95
C LEU A 54 -15.61 -6.69 8.61
N THR A 55 -15.91 -7.18 7.42
CA THR A 55 -15.41 -8.43 6.85
C THR A 55 -14.94 -8.20 5.41
N GLN A 56 -14.29 -9.18 4.80
CA GLN A 56 -13.91 -9.12 3.39
C GLN A 56 -15.12 -8.98 2.44
N ALA A 57 -16.32 -9.38 2.85
CA ALA A 57 -17.53 -9.22 2.05
C ALA A 57 -17.94 -7.74 1.89
N ASP A 58 -17.62 -6.89 2.87
CA ASP A 58 -17.91 -5.46 2.82
C ASP A 58 -17.06 -4.71 1.78
N LEU A 59 -15.99 -5.34 1.29
CA LEU A 59 -15.10 -4.78 0.27
C LEU A 59 -15.52 -5.14 -1.16
N GLN A 60 -16.57 -5.94 -1.34
CA GLN A 60 -17.03 -6.41 -2.63
C GLN A 60 -18.09 -5.48 -3.25
N GLY A 61 -18.42 -5.74 -4.53
CA GLY A 61 -19.47 -5.03 -5.28
C GLY A 61 -18.94 -3.97 -6.25
N ARG A 62 -17.73 -3.47 -6.05
CA ARG A 62 -17.08 -2.49 -6.94
C ARG A 62 -15.57 -2.51 -6.80
N PRO A 63 -14.82 -2.10 -7.84
CA PRO A 63 -13.39 -1.90 -7.72
C PRO A 63 -13.07 -0.82 -6.68
N ALA A 64 -11.99 -1.01 -5.91
CA ALA A 64 -11.58 -0.08 -4.87
C ALA A 64 -10.07 -0.08 -4.66
N LEU A 65 -9.57 1.01 -4.11
CA LEU A 65 -8.27 1.06 -3.44
C LEU A 65 -8.43 0.61 -2.00
N VAL A 66 -7.51 -0.18 -1.49
CA VAL A 66 -7.39 -0.49 -0.07
C VAL A 66 -6.04 0.05 0.39
N ASN A 67 -6.08 1.15 1.12
CA ASN A 67 -4.90 1.87 1.59
C ASN A 67 -4.58 1.50 3.03
N VAL A 68 -3.36 1.02 3.25
CA VAL A 68 -2.83 0.71 4.59
C VAL A 68 -2.13 1.95 5.13
N TRP A 69 -2.59 2.44 6.27
CA TRP A 69 -2.16 3.70 6.83
C TRP A 69 -2.04 3.66 8.35
N ALA A 70 -1.36 4.65 8.94
CA ALA A 70 -1.28 4.83 10.38
C ALA A 70 -0.94 6.28 10.75
N THR A 71 -1.29 6.68 11.98
CA THR A 71 -0.96 8.03 12.49
C THR A 71 0.52 8.23 12.76
N TRP A 72 1.25 7.17 13.08
CA TRP A 72 2.71 7.18 13.28
C TRP A 72 3.52 7.24 11.97
N CYS A 73 2.86 7.17 10.80
CA CYS A 73 3.50 7.09 9.49
C CYS A 73 3.64 8.48 8.84
N PRO A 74 4.85 9.06 8.74
CA PRO A 74 5.03 10.38 8.11
C PRO A 74 4.65 10.41 6.63
N SER A 75 4.94 9.35 5.88
CA SER A 75 4.60 9.23 4.46
C SER A 75 3.08 9.17 4.23
N CYS A 76 2.33 8.56 5.16
CA CYS A 76 0.86 8.56 5.11
C CYS A 76 0.30 9.98 5.24
N LYS A 77 0.95 10.84 6.03
CA LYS A 77 0.59 12.25 6.15
C LYS A 77 0.79 13.02 4.85
N VAL A 78 1.81 12.66 4.08
CA VAL A 78 2.11 13.29 2.79
C VAL A 78 1.09 12.88 1.73
N GLU A 79 0.67 11.61 1.68
CA GLU A 79 -0.29 11.14 0.67
C GLU A 79 -1.74 11.49 0.98
N HIS A 80 -2.10 11.67 2.25
CA HIS A 80 -3.47 11.81 2.71
C HIS A 80 -4.28 12.92 2.00
N PRO A 81 -3.73 14.13 1.74
CA PRO A 81 -4.44 15.15 0.98
C PRO A 81 -4.79 14.70 -0.44
N TYR A 82 -3.93 13.89 -1.08
CA TYR A 82 -4.18 13.38 -2.41
C TYR A 82 -5.26 12.29 -2.41
N LEU A 83 -5.27 11.40 -1.42
CA LEU A 83 -6.36 10.43 -1.22
C LEU A 83 -7.71 11.14 -1.03
N ASN A 84 -7.75 12.23 -0.29
CA ASN A 84 -8.96 13.07 -0.15
C ASN A 84 -9.43 13.61 -1.51
N GLN A 85 -8.52 14.06 -2.38
CA GLN A 85 -8.86 14.51 -3.74
C GLN A 85 -9.43 13.36 -4.58
N LEU A 86 -8.83 12.17 -4.52
CA LEU A 86 -9.32 11.00 -5.25
C LEU A 86 -10.72 10.58 -4.77
N ALA A 87 -10.94 10.58 -3.46
CA ALA A 87 -12.26 10.28 -2.89
C ALA A 87 -13.32 11.27 -3.35
N GLN A 88 -13.01 12.58 -3.42
CA GLN A 88 -13.89 13.62 -3.94
C GLN A 88 -14.18 13.45 -5.44
N GLN A 89 -13.28 12.84 -6.19
CA GLN A 89 -13.46 12.49 -7.59
C GLN A 89 -14.28 11.19 -7.80
N GLY A 90 -14.73 10.57 -6.70
CA GLY A 90 -15.54 9.36 -6.75
C GLY A 90 -14.74 8.04 -6.74
N VAL A 91 -13.42 8.09 -6.54
CA VAL A 91 -12.62 6.88 -6.35
C VAL A 91 -13.01 6.24 -5.03
N VAL A 92 -13.33 4.96 -5.05
CA VAL A 92 -13.64 4.20 -3.83
C VAL A 92 -12.35 3.85 -3.12
N ILE A 93 -12.23 4.27 -1.86
CA ILE A 93 -11.05 4.00 -1.04
C ILE A 93 -11.52 3.39 0.29
N TYR A 94 -10.94 2.26 0.66
CA TYR A 94 -11.07 1.62 1.96
C TYR A 94 -9.76 1.79 2.72
N GLY A 95 -9.82 2.08 4.02
CA GLY A 95 -8.66 2.19 4.90
C GLY A 95 -8.40 0.89 5.66
N VAL A 96 -7.14 0.61 5.94
CA VAL A 96 -6.70 -0.35 6.94
C VAL A 96 -5.76 0.39 7.88
N ASN A 97 -6.28 0.77 9.05
CA ASN A 97 -5.51 1.44 10.09
C ASN A 97 -4.64 0.40 10.80
N TYR A 98 -3.34 0.38 10.47
CA TYR A 98 -2.41 -0.69 10.76
C TYR A 98 -1.56 -0.41 11.99
N LYS A 99 -1.66 -1.28 13.00
CA LYS A 99 -0.87 -1.22 14.25
C LYS A 99 -0.86 0.18 14.88
N ASP A 100 -2.04 0.75 15.05
CA ASP A 100 -2.21 2.12 15.49
C ASP A 100 -3.17 2.23 16.67
N ASP A 101 -3.11 3.36 17.38
CA ASP A 101 -4.08 3.70 18.41
C ASP A 101 -5.37 4.23 17.79
N ASN A 102 -6.51 3.61 18.14
CA ASN A 102 -7.78 3.97 17.51
C ASN A 102 -8.25 5.40 17.85
N ALA A 103 -7.95 5.91 19.03
CA ALA A 103 -8.33 7.28 19.38
C ALA A 103 -7.50 8.29 18.59
N ALA A 104 -6.21 8.01 18.37
CA ALA A 104 -5.34 8.79 17.50
C ALA A 104 -5.82 8.74 16.04
N ALA A 105 -6.22 7.57 15.55
CA ALA A 105 -6.76 7.39 14.19
C ALA A 105 -8.05 8.19 13.98
N GLN A 106 -9.01 8.13 14.90
CA GLN A 106 -10.24 8.92 14.83
C GLN A 106 -9.97 10.43 14.84
N LYS A 107 -9.07 10.89 15.71
CA LYS A 107 -8.66 12.29 15.77
C LYS A 107 -8.03 12.75 14.45
N TRP A 108 -7.14 11.93 13.88
CA TRP A 108 -6.52 12.19 12.60
C TRP A 108 -7.54 12.36 11.47
N LEU A 109 -8.48 11.41 11.33
CA LEU A 109 -9.50 11.46 10.29
C LEU A 109 -10.45 12.67 10.46
N ALA A 110 -10.71 13.09 11.70
CA ALA A 110 -11.47 14.30 11.96
C ALA A 110 -10.71 15.58 11.59
N GLU A 111 -9.38 15.62 11.82
CA GLU A 111 -8.52 16.78 11.58
C GLU A 111 -8.16 16.94 10.10
N PHE A 112 -7.82 15.82 9.42
CA PHE A 112 -7.29 15.84 8.05
C PHE A 112 -8.30 15.38 6.98
N HIS A 113 -9.57 15.25 7.34
CA HIS A 113 -10.66 14.67 6.55
C HIS A 113 -10.50 13.16 6.32
N ASN A 114 -11.61 12.49 6.08
CA ASN A 114 -11.64 11.04 5.90
C ASN A 114 -11.91 10.68 4.43
N PRO A 115 -10.90 10.13 3.69
CA PRO A 115 -11.07 9.67 2.32
C PRO A 115 -11.72 8.28 2.24
N TYR A 116 -11.84 7.56 3.35
CA TYR A 116 -12.23 6.16 3.38
C TYR A 116 -13.73 6.00 3.51
N GLN A 117 -14.35 5.19 2.61
CA GLN A 117 -15.74 4.79 2.75
C GLN A 117 -15.93 3.78 3.88
N LEU A 118 -14.94 2.94 4.10
CA LEU A 118 -14.79 2.01 5.21
C LEU A 118 -13.37 2.14 5.72
N ASP A 119 -13.17 2.09 7.03
CA ASP A 119 -11.84 2.08 7.61
C ASP A 119 -11.74 0.98 8.67
N ILE A 120 -10.89 0.00 8.43
CA ILE A 120 -10.72 -1.24 9.19
C ILE A 120 -9.68 -0.98 10.27
N ARG A 121 -10.01 -1.31 11.52
CA ARG A 121 -9.14 -1.19 12.67
C ARG A 121 -8.30 -2.46 12.82
N ASP A 122 -7.06 -2.44 12.33
CA ASP A 122 -6.10 -3.56 12.46
C ASP A 122 -5.02 -3.28 13.50
N GLU A 123 -5.43 -3.08 14.76
CA GLU A 123 -4.52 -2.77 15.88
C GLU A 123 -3.41 -3.79 16.08
N GLN A 124 -3.72 -5.07 15.89
CA GLN A 124 -2.75 -6.16 16.05
C GLN A 124 -1.90 -6.38 14.79
N GLY A 125 -2.32 -5.80 13.66
CA GLY A 125 -1.64 -5.97 12.38
C GLY A 125 -1.81 -7.36 11.76
N SER A 126 -2.85 -8.11 12.18
CA SER A 126 -3.12 -9.45 11.66
C SER A 126 -3.53 -9.42 10.19
N LEU A 127 -4.41 -8.50 9.81
CA LEU A 127 -4.81 -8.32 8.42
C LEU A 127 -3.64 -7.84 7.55
N GLY A 128 -2.84 -6.89 8.06
CA GLY A 128 -1.62 -6.45 7.37
C GLY A 128 -0.62 -7.59 7.16
N LEU A 129 -0.48 -8.49 8.13
CA LEU A 129 0.37 -9.68 7.99
C LEU A 129 -0.15 -10.60 6.87
N ASP A 130 -1.45 -10.91 6.85
CA ASP A 130 -2.07 -11.76 5.84
C ASP A 130 -1.99 -11.15 4.43
N LEU A 131 -2.02 -9.82 4.32
CA LEU A 131 -1.80 -9.07 3.08
C LEU A 131 -0.33 -9.01 2.66
N GLY A 132 0.61 -9.43 3.51
CA GLY A 132 2.04 -9.28 3.28
C GLY A 132 2.47 -7.81 3.25
N VAL A 133 1.94 -7.01 4.16
CA VAL A 133 2.31 -5.60 4.35
C VAL A 133 3.68 -5.52 5.00
N TYR A 134 4.58 -4.73 4.44
CA TYR A 134 5.91 -4.46 5.00
C TYR A 134 5.89 -3.26 5.94
N GLY A 135 4.98 -2.31 5.69
CA GLY A 135 4.83 -1.07 6.43
C GLY A 135 3.70 -0.22 5.87
N ALA A 136 3.65 1.06 6.28
CA ALA A 136 2.71 2.03 5.73
C ALA A 136 3.48 3.20 5.08
N PRO A 137 2.99 3.78 3.97
CA PRO A 137 1.77 3.42 3.28
C PRO A 137 1.97 2.32 2.23
N GLU A 138 0.97 1.47 2.06
CA GLU A 138 0.83 0.54 0.95
C GLU A 138 -0.61 0.59 0.43
N THR A 139 -0.80 0.46 -0.87
CA THR A 139 -2.14 0.53 -1.47
C THR A 139 -2.37 -0.67 -2.39
N PHE A 140 -3.43 -1.41 -2.11
CA PHE A 140 -3.90 -2.51 -2.94
C PHE A 140 -5.03 -2.02 -3.84
N LEU A 141 -5.08 -2.51 -5.06
CA LEU A 141 -6.21 -2.36 -5.97
C LEU A 141 -6.96 -3.68 -6.01
N ILE A 142 -8.24 -3.66 -5.68
CA ILE A 142 -9.13 -4.82 -5.72
C ILE A 142 -10.22 -4.64 -6.77
N ASP A 143 -10.66 -5.75 -7.37
CA ASP A 143 -11.81 -5.77 -8.27
C ASP A 143 -13.14 -5.90 -7.51
N ALA A 144 -14.26 -5.89 -8.24
CA ALA A 144 -15.60 -6.00 -7.67
C ALA A 144 -15.87 -7.32 -6.94
N LYS A 145 -15.05 -8.36 -7.16
CA LYS A 145 -15.13 -9.65 -6.47
C LYS A 145 -14.23 -9.71 -5.24
N GLY A 146 -13.47 -8.63 -4.96
CA GLY A 146 -12.49 -8.58 -3.88
C GLY A 146 -11.18 -9.32 -4.20
N ILE A 147 -10.86 -9.50 -5.49
CA ILE A 147 -9.57 -10.08 -5.91
C ILE A 147 -8.53 -8.97 -5.97
N ILE A 148 -7.37 -9.19 -5.37
CA ILE A 148 -6.25 -8.25 -5.41
C ILE A 148 -5.63 -8.27 -6.82
N ARG A 149 -5.65 -7.12 -7.51
CA ARG A 149 -5.18 -6.99 -8.88
C ARG A 149 -3.84 -6.27 -8.98
N TYR A 150 -3.51 -5.44 -8.01
CA TYR A 150 -2.24 -4.71 -7.96
C TYR A 150 -1.89 -4.32 -6.53
N LYS A 151 -0.60 -4.11 -6.26
CA LYS A 151 -0.06 -3.59 -4.99
C LYS A 151 0.95 -2.49 -5.31
N HIS A 152 0.75 -1.32 -4.73
CA HIS A 152 1.72 -0.22 -4.71
C HIS A 152 2.31 -0.09 -3.31
N VAL A 153 3.64 0.02 -3.22
CA VAL A 153 4.37 0.26 -1.97
C VAL A 153 4.88 1.70 -1.98
N GLY A 154 4.49 2.48 -1.00
CA GLY A 154 4.86 3.88 -0.88
C GLY A 154 3.70 4.86 -1.13
N ILE A 155 4.04 6.13 -1.24
CA ILE A 155 3.10 7.25 -1.35
C ILE A 155 2.33 7.20 -2.66
N VAL A 156 1.01 7.30 -2.59
CA VAL A 156 0.15 7.54 -3.76
C VAL A 156 0.06 9.05 -3.98
N ASP A 157 0.76 9.52 -4.99
CA ASP A 157 0.71 10.90 -5.47
C ASP A 157 0.05 10.99 -6.86
N ALA A 158 -0.01 12.20 -7.42
CA ALA A 158 -0.59 12.43 -8.75
C ALA A 158 0.11 11.66 -9.87
N THR A 159 1.42 11.41 -9.74
CA THR A 159 2.20 10.66 -10.74
C THR A 159 1.90 9.18 -10.66
N VAL A 160 1.98 8.61 -9.46
CA VAL A 160 1.64 7.19 -9.21
C VAL A 160 0.20 6.90 -9.63
N TRP A 161 -0.73 7.78 -9.26
CA TRP A 161 -2.11 7.63 -9.68
C TRP A 161 -2.26 7.61 -11.20
N ARG A 162 -1.78 8.66 -11.88
CA ARG A 162 -1.95 8.82 -13.34
C ARG A 162 -1.27 7.70 -14.14
N GLU A 163 -0.07 7.28 -13.72
CA GLU A 163 0.76 6.38 -14.52
C GLU A 163 0.56 4.91 -14.19
N GLN A 164 0.14 4.58 -12.96
CA GLN A 164 0.06 3.20 -12.49
C GLN A 164 -1.37 2.80 -12.10
N LEU A 165 -2.01 3.54 -11.18
CA LEU A 165 -3.26 3.10 -10.57
C LEU A 165 -4.50 3.43 -11.40
N ALA A 166 -4.61 4.62 -11.98
CA ALA A 166 -5.80 5.06 -12.70
C ALA A 166 -6.13 4.20 -13.94
N PRO A 167 -5.17 3.82 -14.79
CA PRO A 167 -5.46 2.93 -15.91
C PRO A 167 -6.00 1.57 -15.47
N LEU A 168 -5.40 0.99 -14.40
CA LEU A 168 -5.85 -0.28 -13.85
C LEU A 168 -7.23 -0.16 -13.19
N TYR A 169 -7.44 0.89 -12.39
CA TYR A 169 -8.72 1.15 -11.73
C TYR A 169 -9.85 1.33 -12.74
N GLN A 170 -9.63 2.10 -13.82
CA GLN A 170 -10.61 2.29 -14.87
C GLN A 170 -10.91 0.97 -15.62
N GLY A 171 -9.89 0.17 -15.91
CA GLY A 171 -10.07 -1.15 -16.53
C GLY A 171 -10.96 -2.05 -15.68
N LEU A 172 -10.79 -2.05 -14.36
CA LEU A 172 -11.63 -2.83 -13.44
C LEU A 172 -13.07 -2.32 -13.35
N ILE A 173 -13.27 -0.99 -13.46
CA ILE A 173 -14.62 -0.40 -13.57
C ILE A 173 -15.29 -0.89 -14.84
N ASP A 174 -14.59 -0.93 -15.96
CA ASP A 174 -15.13 -1.38 -17.24
C ASP A 174 -15.44 -2.89 -17.24
N GLU A 175 -14.59 -3.71 -16.58
CA GLU A 175 -14.84 -5.13 -16.35
C GLU A 175 -16.08 -5.40 -15.45
N ALA A 176 -16.41 -4.49 -14.56
CA ALA A 176 -17.52 -4.63 -13.61
C ALA A 176 -18.87 -4.20 -14.18
N LYS A 177 -18.89 -3.57 -15.37
CA LYS A 177 -20.15 -3.23 -16.05
C LYS A 177 -20.83 -4.50 -16.57
N PRO A 178 -22.17 -4.60 -16.46
CA PRO A 178 -22.93 -5.76 -16.92
C PRO A 178 -22.92 -5.91 -18.44
#